data_61600530d01830c23f49976d7ceb3897
#
_entry.id   61600530d01830c23f49976d7ceb3897
#
_cell.length_a   1.000
_cell.length_b   1.000
_cell.length_c   1.000
_cell.angle_alpha   90.00
_cell.angle_beta   90.00
_cell.angle_gamma   90.00
#
_symmetry.space_group_name_H-M   'P 1'
#
loop_
_entity.id
_entity.type
_entity.pdbx_description
1 polymer ?
#
loop_
_entity_poly.entity_id
_entity_poly.type
_entity_poly.pdbx_seq_one_letter_code
_entity_poly.pdbx_strand_id
1 'polypeptide(L)'
;MLAVIYARYSDSKQREESIEGQLKVCHEYAQANGFSVIHEYADRAKTGRSDDRYQFQKMLKDAEKKQFDTVIIYSSDRFGRQVRQVLNNINKLAKLGVSVRSATEKYDDSPYGSFANLVKICIDQFYSDNLTQKVKRGMDVNAEKCLSNGGTTPLGYKIRDHKYVLD
;
A
#
# COMPACT_ATOMS: atom_id res chain seq x y z
N MET A 1 -25.77 -5.27 0.56
CA MET A 1 -24.63 -6.07 0.08
C MET A 1 -23.69 -6.28 1.26
N LEU A 2 -23.19 -7.53 1.44
CA LEU A 2 -22.27 -7.86 2.52
C LEU A 2 -20.85 -7.42 2.12
N ALA A 3 -20.20 -6.67 3.00
CA ALA A 3 -18.86 -6.16 2.76
C ALA A 3 -17.91 -6.53 3.90
N VAL A 4 -16.63 -6.57 3.58
CA VAL A 4 -15.54 -6.64 4.55
C VAL A 4 -14.57 -5.49 4.31
N ILE A 5 -13.85 -5.07 5.34
CA ILE A 5 -12.83 -4.03 5.22
C ILE A 5 -11.46 -4.71 5.29
N TYR A 6 -10.55 -4.29 4.41
CA TYR A 6 -9.14 -4.66 4.49
C TYR A 6 -8.27 -3.41 4.72
N ALA A 7 -7.50 -3.42 5.81
CA ALA A 7 -6.57 -2.36 6.16
C ALA A 7 -5.14 -2.90 6.30
N ARG A 8 -4.15 -2.09 5.94
CA ARG A 8 -2.74 -2.46 6.05
C ARG A 8 -1.88 -1.29 6.50
N TYR A 9 -0.99 -1.58 7.41
CA TYR A 9 0.04 -0.66 7.88
C TYR A 9 1.41 -1.05 7.31
N SER A 10 2.17 -0.12 6.74
CA SER A 10 3.40 -0.45 6.01
C SER A 10 4.70 -0.06 6.72
N ASP A 11 4.71 0.85 7.71
CA ASP A 11 5.94 1.22 8.43
C ASP A 11 5.64 1.96 9.75
N SER A 12 6.57 1.86 10.72
CA SER A 12 6.50 2.50 12.03
C SER A 12 6.62 4.04 12.01
N LYS A 13 6.91 4.64 10.86
CA LYS A 13 7.13 6.08 10.71
C LYS A 13 5.95 6.87 10.12
N GLN A 14 4.98 6.23 9.49
CA GLN A 14 3.78 6.90 8.97
C GLN A 14 2.69 6.94 10.04
N ARG A 15 2.77 7.93 10.93
CA ARG A 15 1.78 8.16 12.01
C ARG A 15 0.44 8.70 11.52
N GLU A 16 0.34 9.18 10.28
CA GLU A 16 -0.84 9.93 9.82
C GLU A 16 -2.00 9.06 9.33
N GLU A 17 -1.75 7.78 9.03
CA GLU A 17 -2.80 6.85 8.60
C GLU A 17 -2.77 5.56 9.41
N SER A 18 -3.11 5.67 10.70
CA SER A 18 -3.28 4.48 11.55
C SER A 18 -4.33 3.53 10.96
N ILE A 19 -4.23 2.22 11.28
CA ILE A 19 -5.28 1.26 10.90
C ILE A 19 -6.65 1.76 11.35
N GLU A 20 -6.75 2.38 12.51
CA GLU A 20 -7.99 2.96 13.04
C GLU A 20 -8.55 4.06 12.13
N GLY A 21 -7.70 4.96 11.64
CA GLY A 21 -8.11 5.99 10.68
C GLY A 21 -8.60 5.39 9.36
N GLN A 22 -7.90 4.39 8.82
CA GLN A 22 -8.33 3.69 7.61
C GLN A 22 -9.68 2.99 7.81
N LEU A 23 -9.84 2.27 8.92
CA LEU A 23 -11.10 1.59 9.26
C LEU A 23 -12.25 2.59 9.38
N LYS A 24 -12.04 3.72 10.09
CA LYS A 24 -13.06 4.76 10.24
C LYS A 24 -13.58 5.26 8.89
N VAL A 25 -12.68 5.66 7.99
CA VAL A 25 -13.05 6.14 6.64
C VAL A 25 -13.75 5.05 5.82
N CYS A 26 -13.30 3.80 5.91
CA CYS A 26 -13.95 2.67 5.24
C CYS A 26 -15.35 2.40 5.79
N HIS A 27 -15.59 2.53 7.09
CA HIS A 27 -16.93 2.41 7.69
C HIS A 27 -17.86 3.55 7.27
N GLU A 28 -17.37 4.79 7.25
CA GLU A 28 -18.13 5.94 6.76
C GLU A 28 -18.54 5.74 5.30
N TYR A 29 -17.62 5.27 4.47
CA TYR A 29 -17.90 4.90 3.07
C TYR A 29 -18.95 3.79 2.97
N ALA A 30 -18.79 2.72 3.76
CA ALA A 30 -19.73 1.60 3.78
C ALA A 30 -21.14 2.06 4.14
N GLN A 31 -21.28 2.87 5.19
CA GLN A 31 -22.55 3.42 5.63
C GLN A 31 -23.22 4.30 4.57
N ALA A 32 -22.43 5.20 3.95
CA ALA A 32 -22.91 6.12 2.91
C ALA A 32 -23.39 5.39 1.64
N ASN A 33 -22.84 4.19 1.37
CA ASN A 33 -23.15 3.38 0.17
C ASN A 33 -24.03 2.14 0.46
N GLY A 34 -24.57 2.01 1.67
CA GLY A 34 -25.51 0.94 2.02
C GLY A 34 -24.88 -0.45 2.12
N PHE A 35 -23.56 -0.54 2.40
CA PHE A 35 -22.88 -1.80 2.67
C PHE A 35 -23.02 -2.20 4.14
N SER A 36 -23.24 -3.50 4.39
CA SER A 36 -23.20 -4.08 5.73
C SER A 36 -21.83 -4.71 5.95
N VAL A 37 -21.00 -4.08 6.79
CA VAL A 37 -19.65 -4.59 7.12
C VAL A 37 -19.77 -5.73 8.12
N ILE A 38 -19.31 -6.92 7.73
CA ILE A 38 -19.40 -8.13 8.56
C ILE A 38 -18.08 -8.53 9.21
N HIS A 39 -16.96 -8.08 8.67
CA HIS A 39 -15.63 -8.39 9.23
C HIS A 39 -14.57 -7.36 8.79
N GLU A 40 -13.52 -7.22 9.61
CA GLU A 40 -12.35 -6.39 9.35
C GLU A 40 -11.09 -7.26 9.34
N TYR A 41 -10.31 -7.14 8.27
CA TYR A 41 -9.01 -7.77 8.13
C TYR A 41 -7.91 -6.71 8.19
N ALA A 42 -7.04 -6.79 9.18
CA ALA A 42 -5.98 -5.80 9.36
C ALA A 42 -4.61 -6.49 9.46
N ASP A 43 -3.75 -6.23 8.48
CA ASP A 43 -2.35 -6.65 8.49
C ASP A 43 -1.47 -5.54 9.05
N ARG A 44 -0.91 -5.79 10.25
CA ARG A 44 0.07 -4.92 10.89
C ARG A 44 1.46 -5.36 10.44
N ALA A 45 2.25 -4.46 9.85
CA ALA A 45 3.63 -4.76 9.50
C ALA A 45 4.41 -5.17 10.76
N LYS A 46 4.86 -6.42 10.81
CA LYS A 46 5.92 -6.82 11.73
C LYS A 46 7.23 -6.33 11.12
N THR A 47 8.09 -5.70 11.93
CA THR A 47 9.45 -5.34 11.56
C THR A 47 10.21 -6.59 11.14
N GLY A 48 10.40 -6.79 9.83
CA GLY A 48 11.08 -7.96 9.27
C GLY A 48 10.74 -8.19 7.80
N ARG A 49 11.62 -8.86 7.09
CA ARG A 49 11.60 -9.09 5.63
C ARG A 49 10.44 -9.91 5.07
N SER A 50 9.54 -10.45 5.89
CA SER A 50 8.37 -11.20 5.40
C SER A 50 7.15 -10.30 5.33
N ASP A 51 6.63 -10.10 4.13
CA ASP A 51 5.32 -9.49 3.84
C ASP A 51 4.23 -10.56 4.12
N ASP A 52 4.20 -11.02 5.37
CA ASP A 52 3.28 -12.07 5.80
C ASP A 52 1.89 -11.46 6.02
N ARG A 53 1.13 -11.38 4.94
CA ARG A 53 -0.25 -10.86 4.89
C ARG A 53 -1.23 -11.93 5.35
N TYR A 54 -1.12 -12.35 6.58
CA TYR A 54 -1.95 -13.41 7.13
C TYR A 54 -3.44 -13.09 7.02
N GLN A 55 -3.84 -11.87 7.36
CA GLN A 55 -5.24 -11.44 7.29
C GLN A 55 -5.72 -11.33 5.85
N PHE A 56 -4.88 -10.88 4.92
CA PHE A 56 -5.21 -10.90 3.50
C PHE A 56 -5.44 -12.31 2.97
N GLN A 57 -4.58 -13.27 3.33
CA GLN A 57 -4.75 -14.67 2.93
C GLN A 57 -6.02 -15.28 3.55
N LYS A 58 -6.33 -14.93 4.80
CA LYS A 58 -7.59 -15.33 5.45
C LYS A 58 -8.78 -14.76 4.70
N MET A 59 -8.76 -13.47 4.36
CA MET A 59 -9.81 -12.83 3.57
C MET A 59 -10.05 -13.55 2.23
N LEU A 60 -8.98 -13.93 1.50
CA LEU A 60 -9.12 -14.69 0.25
C LEU A 60 -9.79 -16.03 0.46
N LYS A 61 -9.44 -16.78 1.51
CA LYS A 61 -10.10 -18.06 1.85
C LYS A 61 -11.56 -17.88 2.20
N ASP A 62 -11.92 -16.79 2.87
CA ASP A 62 -13.30 -16.49 3.23
C ASP A 62 -14.11 -16.01 2.00
N ALA A 63 -13.46 -15.33 1.04
CA ALA A 63 -14.02 -15.02 -0.27
C ALA A 63 -14.36 -16.28 -1.08
N GLU A 64 -13.49 -17.32 -1.04
CA GLU A 64 -13.75 -18.61 -1.68
C GLU A 64 -15.03 -19.28 -1.13
N LYS A 65 -15.34 -19.04 0.15
CA LYS A 65 -16.56 -19.53 0.81
C LYS A 65 -17.79 -18.65 0.55
N LYS A 66 -17.64 -17.59 -0.27
CA LYS A 66 -18.71 -16.63 -0.61
C LYS A 66 -19.37 -15.99 0.62
N GLN A 67 -18.58 -15.65 1.63
CA GLN A 67 -19.09 -15.05 2.86
C GLN A 67 -19.44 -13.56 2.70
N PHE A 68 -18.93 -12.90 1.65
CA PHE A 68 -19.16 -11.48 1.35
C PHE A 68 -19.05 -11.23 -0.16
N ASP A 69 -19.60 -10.10 -0.59
CA ASP A 69 -19.68 -9.71 -2.00
C ASP A 69 -18.68 -8.60 -2.34
N THR A 70 -18.19 -7.87 -1.34
CA THR A 70 -17.38 -6.65 -1.54
C THR A 70 -16.26 -6.56 -0.51
N VAL A 71 -15.07 -6.17 -0.98
CA VAL A 71 -13.95 -5.74 -0.14
C VAL A 71 -13.81 -4.23 -0.23
N ILE A 72 -13.87 -3.54 0.89
CA ILE A 72 -13.64 -2.10 0.99
C ILE A 72 -12.21 -1.89 1.48
N ILE A 73 -11.45 -1.05 0.78
CA ILE A 73 -10.09 -0.64 1.12
C ILE A 73 -10.01 0.87 1.26
N TYR A 74 -9.07 1.38 2.03
CA TYR A 74 -8.84 2.82 2.13
C TYR A 74 -8.38 3.39 0.77
N SER A 75 -7.29 2.83 0.22
CA SER A 75 -6.70 3.21 -1.07
C SER A 75 -6.01 2.01 -1.73
N SER A 76 -5.75 2.08 -3.02
CA SER A 76 -5.17 0.97 -3.81
C SER A 76 -3.78 0.55 -3.32
N ASP A 77 -2.96 1.48 -2.82
CA ASP A 77 -1.63 1.21 -2.27
C ASP A 77 -1.66 0.37 -0.98
N ARG A 78 -2.79 0.37 -0.26
CA ARG A 78 -3.01 -0.53 0.88
C ARG A 78 -3.25 -1.97 0.43
N PHE A 79 -3.75 -2.16 -0.78
CA PHE A 79 -4.04 -3.48 -1.35
C PHE A 79 -2.81 -4.17 -1.94
N GLY A 80 -1.77 -3.42 -2.34
CA GLY A 80 -0.50 -3.93 -2.83
C GLY A 80 0.58 -2.86 -2.87
N ARG A 81 1.85 -3.27 -2.79
CA ARG A 81 3.00 -2.35 -2.90
C ARG A 81 3.38 -2.05 -4.35
N GLN A 82 3.00 -2.93 -5.26
CA GLN A 82 3.28 -2.83 -6.68
C GLN A 82 1.98 -2.99 -7.47
N VAL A 83 1.85 -2.26 -8.56
CA VAL A 83 0.69 -2.33 -9.46
C VAL A 83 0.33 -3.76 -9.81
N ARG A 84 1.33 -4.56 -10.16
CA ARG A 84 1.15 -5.97 -10.50
C ARG A 84 0.49 -6.78 -9.37
N GLN A 85 0.85 -6.51 -8.12
CA GLN A 85 0.23 -7.16 -6.96
C GLN A 85 -1.21 -6.72 -6.77
N VAL A 86 -1.47 -5.40 -6.90
CA VAL A 86 -2.83 -4.83 -6.78
C VAL A 86 -3.74 -5.47 -7.82
N LEU A 87 -3.33 -5.47 -9.09
CA LEU A 87 -4.10 -6.06 -10.18
C LEU A 87 -4.33 -7.56 -10.01
N ASN A 88 -3.31 -8.31 -9.61
CA ASN A 88 -3.44 -9.74 -9.35
C ASN A 88 -4.43 -10.02 -8.21
N ASN A 89 -4.43 -9.19 -7.17
CA ASN A 89 -5.33 -9.34 -6.04
C ASN A 89 -6.78 -8.99 -6.42
N ILE A 90 -6.99 -7.92 -7.18
CA ILE A 90 -8.30 -7.55 -7.72
C ILE A 90 -8.82 -8.67 -8.63
N ASN A 91 -8.00 -9.17 -9.56
CA ASN A 91 -8.38 -10.25 -10.46
C ASN A 91 -8.72 -11.56 -9.73
N LYS A 92 -8.00 -11.89 -8.65
CA LYS A 92 -8.33 -13.06 -7.82
C LYS A 92 -9.71 -12.92 -7.20
N LEU A 93 -10.02 -11.78 -6.60
CA LEU A 93 -11.32 -11.53 -5.98
C LEU A 93 -12.43 -11.46 -7.03
N ALA A 94 -12.20 -10.82 -8.17
CA ALA A 94 -13.17 -10.77 -9.27
C ALA A 94 -13.56 -12.17 -9.79
N LYS A 95 -12.58 -13.09 -9.90
CA LYS A 95 -12.85 -14.50 -10.25
C LYS A 95 -13.73 -15.23 -9.23
N LEU A 96 -13.70 -14.79 -7.97
CA LEU A 96 -14.56 -15.32 -6.90
C LEU A 96 -15.91 -14.61 -6.83
N GLY A 97 -16.16 -13.62 -7.71
CA GLY A 97 -17.38 -12.81 -7.72
C GLY A 97 -17.37 -11.68 -6.69
N VAL A 98 -16.21 -11.35 -6.10
CA VAL A 98 -16.08 -10.31 -5.09
C VAL A 98 -15.55 -9.02 -5.72
N SER A 99 -16.29 -7.92 -5.52
CA SER A 99 -15.88 -6.58 -5.97
C SER A 99 -14.92 -5.92 -4.97
N VAL A 100 -14.05 -5.03 -5.47
CA VAL A 100 -13.16 -4.22 -4.61
C VAL A 100 -13.55 -2.76 -4.75
N ARG A 101 -13.73 -2.06 -3.63
CA ARG A 101 -14.07 -0.64 -3.56
C ARG A 101 -13.05 0.12 -2.72
N SER A 102 -12.64 1.28 -3.19
CA SER A 102 -11.81 2.19 -2.39
C SER A 102 -12.67 3.27 -1.74
N ALA A 103 -12.39 3.57 -0.48
CA ALA A 103 -13.10 4.63 0.24
C ALA A 103 -12.64 6.04 -0.15
N THR A 104 -11.40 6.20 -0.61
CA THR A 104 -10.81 7.50 -0.97
C THR A 104 -10.69 7.72 -2.47
N GLU A 105 -10.77 6.65 -3.28
CA GLU A 105 -10.63 6.71 -4.73
C GLU A 105 -11.98 6.39 -5.36
N LYS A 106 -12.48 7.27 -6.23
CA LYS A 106 -13.70 7.00 -6.99
C LYS A 106 -13.40 5.94 -8.05
N TYR A 107 -13.91 4.74 -7.83
CA TYR A 107 -13.94 3.69 -8.85
C TYR A 107 -15.26 3.82 -9.63
N ASP A 108 -15.15 4.09 -10.91
CA ASP A 108 -16.25 3.96 -11.85
C ASP A 108 -16.24 2.52 -12.38
N ASP A 109 -17.33 1.80 -12.21
CA ASP A 109 -17.49 0.40 -12.65
C ASP A 109 -17.66 0.28 -14.17
N SER A 110 -17.73 1.41 -14.89
CA SER A 110 -17.76 1.39 -16.33
C SER A 110 -16.42 0.85 -16.89
N PRO A 111 -16.42 0.27 -18.11
CA PRO A 111 -15.17 -0.15 -18.76
C PRO A 111 -14.16 1.01 -18.88
N TYR A 112 -14.63 2.25 -19.06
CA TYR A 112 -13.80 3.46 -19.10
C TYR A 112 -13.23 3.80 -17.74
N GLY A 113 -14.01 3.72 -16.65
CA GLY A 113 -13.54 3.95 -15.29
C GLY A 113 -12.51 2.93 -14.84
N SER A 114 -12.73 1.65 -15.15
CA SER A 114 -11.76 0.59 -14.90
C SER A 114 -10.44 0.83 -15.63
N PHE A 115 -10.50 1.26 -16.90
CA PHE A 115 -9.31 1.64 -17.67
C PHE A 115 -8.60 2.86 -17.09
N ALA A 116 -9.34 3.92 -16.74
CA ALA A 116 -8.77 5.13 -16.14
C ALA A 116 -8.06 4.83 -14.80
N ASN A 117 -8.65 3.97 -13.98
CA ASN A 117 -8.03 3.53 -12.73
C ASN A 117 -6.75 2.73 -12.97
N LEU A 118 -6.73 1.85 -13.98
CA LEU A 118 -5.54 1.12 -14.37
C LEU A 118 -4.43 2.08 -14.81
N VAL A 119 -4.74 3.06 -15.64
CA VAL A 119 -3.79 4.08 -16.11
C VAL A 119 -3.24 4.88 -14.94
N LYS A 120 -4.10 5.31 -14.01
CA LYS A 120 -3.68 6.03 -12.79
C LYS A 120 -2.67 5.20 -11.98
N ILE A 121 -3.00 3.94 -11.70
CA ILE A 121 -2.11 3.05 -10.94
C ILE A 121 -0.75 2.88 -11.66
N CYS A 122 -0.75 2.76 -13.00
CA CYS A 122 0.48 2.68 -13.78
C CYS A 122 1.31 3.97 -13.71
N ILE A 123 0.67 5.13 -13.74
CA ILE A 123 1.33 6.44 -13.59
C ILE A 123 1.97 6.56 -12.21
N ASP A 124 1.27 6.21 -11.14
CA ASP A 124 1.77 6.28 -9.76
C ASP A 124 3.01 5.38 -9.59
N GLN A 125 3.00 4.18 -10.17
CA GLN A 125 4.17 3.29 -10.20
C GLN A 125 5.34 3.92 -10.97
N PHE A 126 5.09 4.49 -12.14
CA PHE A 126 6.11 5.14 -12.95
C PHE A 126 6.78 6.30 -12.19
N TYR A 127 6.00 7.12 -11.47
CA TYR A 127 6.56 8.18 -10.63
C TYR A 127 7.42 7.62 -9.48
N SER A 128 6.98 6.57 -8.82
CA SER A 128 7.73 5.91 -7.75
C SER A 128 9.06 5.35 -8.25
N ASP A 129 9.05 4.66 -9.40
CA ASP A 129 10.24 4.07 -10.00
C ASP A 129 11.23 5.15 -10.47
N ASN A 130 10.73 6.23 -11.07
CA ASN A 130 11.54 7.38 -11.45
C ASN A 130 12.18 8.08 -10.24
N LEU A 131 11.43 8.26 -9.16
CA LEU A 131 11.96 8.83 -7.92
C LEU A 131 13.08 7.95 -7.36
N THR A 132 12.88 6.65 -7.32
CA THR A 132 13.90 5.68 -6.87
C THR A 132 15.18 5.79 -7.70
N GLN A 133 15.06 5.88 -9.04
CA GLN A 133 16.22 6.05 -9.92
C GLN A 133 16.93 7.39 -9.70
N LYS A 134 16.18 8.49 -9.50
CA LYS A 134 16.77 9.81 -9.23
C LYS A 134 17.52 9.82 -7.90
N VAL A 135 16.94 9.24 -6.86
CA VAL A 135 17.60 9.10 -5.54
C VAL A 135 18.87 8.27 -5.68
N LYS A 136 18.82 7.12 -6.35
CA LYS A 136 19.99 6.26 -6.56
C LYS A 136 21.11 7.00 -7.29
N ARG A 137 20.80 7.69 -8.41
CA ARG A 137 21.79 8.51 -9.12
C ARG A 137 22.40 9.61 -8.23
N GLY A 138 21.56 10.27 -7.40
CA GLY A 138 22.06 11.26 -6.44
C GLY A 138 23.03 10.64 -5.43
N MET A 139 22.71 9.44 -4.93
CA MET A 139 23.58 8.69 -4.02
C MET A 139 24.89 8.27 -4.69
N ASP A 140 24.85 7.82 -5.94
CA ASP A 140 26.04 7.44 -6.72
C ASP A 140 26.96 8.65 -6.92
N VAL A 141 26.41 9.80 -7.32
CA VAL A 141 27.17 11.07 -7.45
C VAL A 141 27.79 11.52 -6.12
N ASN A 142 27.06 11.37 -5.01
CA ASN A 142 27.63 11.67 -3.69
C ASN A 142 28.77 10.70 -3.34
N ALA A 143 28.62 9.41 -3.64
CA ALA A 143 29.66 8.43 -3.41
C ALA A 143 30.92 8.73 -4.22
N GLU A 144 30.82 9.09 -5.51
CA GLU A 144 31.93 9.52 -6.36
C GLU A 144 32.65 10.75 -5.80
N LYS A 145 31.92 11.66 -5.15
CA LYS A 145 32.48 12.86 -4.50
C LYS A 145 32.93 12.61 -3.05
N CYS A 146 32.89 11.35 -2.58
CA CYS A 146 33.16 10.98 -1.19
C CYS A 146 32.28 11.75 -0.17
N LEU A 147 31.03 12.02 -0.55
CA LEU A 147 30.04 12.66 0.32
C LEU A 147 29.17 11.61 1.01
N SER A 148 28.72 11.92 2.21
CA SER A 148 27.80 11.08 2.97
C SER A 148 26.41 11.11 2.33
N ASN A 149 25.81 9.94 2.15
CA ASN A 149 24.40 9.77 1.75
C ASN A 149 23.42 9.74 2.95
N GLY A 150 23.88 10.08 4.14
CA GLY A 150 23.12 9.90 5.38
C GLY A 150 23.27 8.48 5.95
N GLY A 151 22.49 8.17 6.98
CA GLY A 151 22.57 6.90 7.69
C GLY A 151 23.45 6.96 8.93
N THR A 152 23.71 5.78 9.54
CA THR A 152 24.57 5.69 10.73
C THR A 152 26.04 5.87 10.35
N THR A 153 26.71 6.77 11.03
CA THR A 153 28.15 7.02 10.81
C THR A 153 28.97 5.80 11.27
N PRO A 154 29.94 5.30 10.49
CA PRO A 154 30.83 4.24 10.92
C PRO A 154 31.61 4.61 12.19
N LEU A 155 31.95 3.59 13.00
CA LEU A 155 32.68 3.79 14.24
C LEU A 155 34.06 4.44 13.96
N GLY A 156 34.43 5.46 14.71
CA GLY A 156 35.66 6.22 14.52
C GLY A 156 35.59 7.33 13.47
N TYR A 157 34.36 7.59 12.92
CA TYR A 157 34.14 8.67 11.97
C TYR A 157 33.00 9.59 12.43
N LYS A 158 33.08 10.85 12.05
CA LYS A 158 31.99 11.84 12.12
C LYS A 158 31.76 12.50 10.77
N ILE A 159 30.57 13.05 10.57
CA ILE A 159 30.22 13.79 9.37
C ILE A 159 30.48 15.28 9.60
N ARG A 160 31.35 15.87 8.78
CA ARG A 160 31.60 17.31 8.74
C ARG A 160 31.52 17.77 7.28
N ASP A 161 30.70 18.79 7.01
CA ASP A 161 30.48 19.33 5.65
C ASP A 161 30.11 18.21 4.63
N HIS A 162 29.22 17.32 5.02
CA HIS A 162 28.79 16.15 4.25
C HIS A 162 29.89 15.11 3.94
N LYS A 163 31.08 15.19 4.56
CA LYS A 163 32.18 14.23 4.40
C LYS A 163 32.44 13.46 5.69
N TYR A 164 32.88 12.23 5.53
CA TYR A 164 33.39 11.43 6.66
C TYR A 164 34.79 11.94 7.03
N VAL A 165 34.98 12.34 8.27
CA VAL A 165 36.29 12.70 8.89
C VAL A 165 36.51 11.81 10.11
N LEU A 166 37.76 11.56 10.46
CA LEU A 166 38.07 10.84 11.71
C LEU A 166 37.54 11.64 12.91
N ASP A 167 37.01 10.88 13.89
CA ASP A 167 36.46 11.47 15.10
C ASP A 167 37.56 11.77 16.12
#